data_5991355495800aa1a20c78c833c768b1
#
_entry.id   5991355495800aa1a20c78c833c768b1
#
_cell.length_a   1.000
_cell.length_b   1.000
_cell.length_c   1.000
_cell.angle_alpha   90.00
_cell.angle_beta   90.00
_cell.angle_gamma   90.00
#
_symmetry.space_group_name_H-M   'P 1'
#
loop_
_entity.id
_entity.type
_entity.pdbx_description
1 polymer ?
#
loop_
_entity_poly.entity_id
_entity_poly.type
_entity_poly.pdbx_seq_one_letter_code
_entity_poly.pdbx_strand_id
1 'polypeptide(L)'
;MHPSSEGPGTLPGREVEILVPQRFHHHHPAHRHGYVENRRVRPMGAGLELYGVRRDGAEFPVEISLSPLETPEGTLVSAAIRDVSERKKAETQLAELYEQQRHVALTLQRSLMGSPAALPGMDTSSRYFPARQGPGVGGDWFDLIALGGGRMGVLIGDVMGRGLEAAAVMGQLRSASHALAKTGMPPWQLMRALDAVVSELPDQLVTCCYLVLDPDESALTVCSAGHLPVLVVDTTGQVRRLPVDVSVPLGVGDVPHQETRLTVPPASVLALYTDGLVETPTSDIELQIDALAIALEKAVADTDCLERAANSVLTALLPDPQDYSDDVTLLLARIPPAPVTAVSALLPAQPISVREGRRFLRHTLQDWHCEALTDTACLLASELLSNSVRHACDPLRLRLRRTRDELHIEVCDGSPVLPRARTAGPDEESGRGLALLDQLASAWGTLLAEEGKAVWFSLPLPGSPHRQSESTSGDASGYPE
;
A
#
# COMPACT_ATOMS: atom_id res chain seq x y z
N MET A 1 6.63 48.00 15.46
CA MET A 1 6.47 49.41 15.02
C MET A 1 4.98 49.65 14.86
N HIS A 2 4.36 50.42 15.73
CA HIS A 2 2.94 50.79 15.62
C HIS A 2 2.75 51.61 14.33
N PRO A 3 1.70 51.36 13.54
CA PRO A 3 1.33 52.26 12.45
C PRO A 3 0.88 53.58 13.12
N SER A 4 1.51 54.66 12.74
CA SER A 4 1.24 56.01 13.17
C SER A 4 -0.27 56.32 13.08
N SER A 5 -0.87 56.57 14.24
CA SER A 5 -2.18 57.16 14.38
C SER A 5 -2.19 58.56 13.71
N GLU A 6 -2.56 58.64 12.46
CA GLU A 6 -2.96 59.92 11.88
C GLU A 6 -4.32 60.31 12.48
N GLY A 7 -4.42 61.50 12.98
CA GLY A 7 -5.57 61.99 13.72
C GLY A 7 -6.89 62.00 12.90
N PRO A 8 -8.01 62.17 13.62
CA PRO A 8 -9.37 62.01 13.11
C PRO A 8 -9.83 63.08 12.07
N GLY A 9 -8.87 63.78 11.45
CA GLY A 9 -9.15 65.01 10.65
C GLY A 9 -9.43 64.82 9.16
N THR A 10 -9.22 63.61 8.56
CA THR A 10 -9.25 63.46 7.09
C THR A 10 -10.49 62.71 6.52
N LEU A 11 -11.29 62.03 7.34
CA LEU A 11 -12.46 61.26 6.92
C LEU A 11 -13.81 61.95 7.12
N PRO A 12 -14.01 62.88 8.08
CA PRO A 12 -15.31 63.50 8.28
C PRO A 12 -15.82 64.20 7.02
N GLY A 13 -17.07 63.91 6.65
CA GLY A 13 -17.74 64.51 5.49
C GLY A 13 -17.39 63.86 4.13
N ARG A 14 -16.61 62.77 4.13
CA ARG A 14 -16.38 62.02 2.90
C ARG A 14 -17.26 60.77 2.83
N GLU A 15 -17.52 60.32 1.60
CA GLU A 15 -18.25 59.07 1.38
C GLU A 15 -17.40 57.88 1.81
N VAL A 16 -18.02 56.86 2.42
CA VAL A 16 -17.34 55.64 2.94
C VAL A 16 -16.67 54.84 1.84
N GLU A 17 -17.06 55.04 0.62
CA GLU A 17 -16.52 54.39 -0.58
C GLU A 17 -15.01 54.62 -0.75
N ILE A 18 -14.46 55.68 -0.18
CA ILE A 18 -13.00 55.91 -0.19
C ILE A 18 -12.21 54.81 0.55
N LEU A 19 -12.86 54.07 1.46
CA LEU A 19 -12.27 52.94 2.20
C LEU A 19 -12.49 51.60 1.51
N VAL A 20 -13.28 51.59 0.43
CA VAL A 20 -13.65 50.40 -0.32
C VAL A 20 -12.84 50.28 -1.60
N PRO A 21 -12.33 49.08 -1.99
CA PRO A 21 -11.66 48.91 -3.26
C PRO A 21 -12.47 49.35 -4.47
N GLN A 22 -11.85 49.99 -5.45
CA GLN A 22 -12.49 50.58 -6.59
C GLN A 22 -13.40 49.61 -7.38
N ARG A 23 -13.02 48.33 -7.42
CA ARG A 23 -13.82 47.27 -8.05
C ARG A 23 -15.21 47.07 -7.42
N PHE A 24 -15.43 47.51 -6.18
CA PHE A 24 -16.71 47.36 -5.47
C PHE A 24 -17.52 48.67 -5.42
N HIS A 25 -17.01 49.79 -5.90
CA HIS A 25 -17.67 51.09 -5.83
C HIS A 25 -19.06 51.10 -6.47
N HIS A 26 -19.27 50.36 -7.56
CA HIS A 26 -20.57 50.32 -8.24
C HIS A 26 -21.67 49.59 -7.43
N HIS A 27 -21.30 48.64 -6.61
CA HIS A 27 -22.26 47.82 -5.86
C HIS A 27 -22.41 48.24 -4.40
N HIS A 28 -21.39 48.88 -3.83
CA HIS A 28 -21.37 49.25 -2.41
C HIS A 28 -22.50 50.22 -2.01
N PRO A 29 -22.88 51.25 -2.80
CA PRO A 29 -24.01 52.13 -2.43
C PRO A 29 -25.33 51.38 -2.31
N ALA A 30 -25.59 50.38 -3.18
CA ALA A 30 -26.79 49.55 -3.10
C ALA A 30 -26.79 48.67 -1.81
N HIS A 31 -25.64 48.11 -1.45
CA HIS A 31 -25.49 47.34 -0.20
C HIS A 31 -25.70 48.21 1.03
N ARG A 32 -25.18 49.42 1.01
CA ARG A 32 -25.37 50.41 2.08
C ARG A 32 -26.85 50.79 2.23
N HIS A 33 -27.55 51.05 1.13
CA HIS A 33 -28.98 51.40 1.15
C HIS A 33 -29.81 50.23 1.70
N GLY A 34 -29.57 49.01 1.23
CA GLY A 34 -30.28 47.82 1.72
C GLY A 34 -30.02 47.52 3.19
N TYR A 35 -28.85 47.91 3.74
CA TYR A 35 -28.58 47.79 5.18
C TYR A 35 -29.37 48.80 5.99
N VAL A 36 -29.52 50.04 5.52
CA VAL A 36 -30.33 51.09 6.18
C VAL A 36 -31.81 50.70 6.23
N GLU A 37 -32.33 50.00 5.21
CA GLU A 37 -33.72 49.52 5.18
C GLU A 37 -33.94 48.32 6.12
N ASN A 38 -32.93 47.44 6.28
CA ASN A 38 -33.05 46.19 7.05
C ASN A 38 -32.01 46.13 8.19
N ARG A 39 -32.19 47.03 9.14
CA ARG A 39 -31.25 47.34 10.23
C ARG A 39 -31.11 46.18 11.24
N ARG A 40 -30.03 45.44 11.19
CA ARG A 40 -29.69 44.42 12.20
C ARG A 40 -28.22 44.49 12.51
N VAL A 41 -27.86 44.31 13.78
CA VAL A 41 -26.46 44.04 14.17
C VAL A 41 -26.02 42.73 13.51
N ARG A 42 -25.08 42.79 12.59
CA ARG A 42 -24.51 41.58 11.96
C ARG A 42 -23.05 41.81 11.60
N PRO A 43 -22.22 40.78 11.69
CA PRO A 43 -20.95 40.78 11.00
C PRO A 43 -21.19 40.82 9.50
N MET A 44 -20.56 41.76 8.81
CA MET A 44 -20.55 41.74 7.36
C MET A 44 -19.56 40.69 6.83
N GLY A 45 -19.95 40.04 5.75
CA GLY A 45 -19.06 39.12 5.09
C GLY A 45 -19.00 37.72 5.69
N ALA A 46 -20.03 37.22 6.40
CA ALA A 46 -20.14 35.83 6.76
C ALA A 46 -20.01 34.95 5.46
N GLY A 47 -18.83 34.38 5.22
CA GLY A 47 -18.51 33.63 4.01
C GLY A 47 -17.99 34.45 2.82
N LEU A 48 -17.82 35.77 2.93
CA LEU A 48 -17.28 36.65 1.89
C LEU A 48 -15.97 37.31 2.35
N GLU A 49 -14.97 37.32 1.49
CA GLU A 49 -13.73 38.05 1.74
C GLU A 49 -13.96 39.57 1.49
N LEU A 50 -13.83 40.36 2.54
CA LEU A 50 -13.94 41.81 2.44
C LEU A 50 -12.51 42.42 2.42
N TYR A 51 -12.36 43.48 1.65
CA TYR A 51 -11.13 44.23 1.54
C TYR A 51 -11.37 45.73 1.78
N GLY A 52 -10.46 46.34 2.51
CA GLY A 52 -10.37 47.80 2.67
C GLY A 52 -9.21 48.36 1.85
N VAL A 53 -9.20 49.68 1.69
CA VAL A 53 -8.09 50.40 1.03
C VAL A 53 -7.40 51.32 2.01
N ARG A 54 -6.06 51.24 2.07
CA ARG A 54 -5.22 52.16 2.84
C ARG A 54 -5.02 53.49 2.11
N ARG A 55 -4.50 54.50 2.80
CA ARG A 55 -4.23 55.81 2.22
C ARG A 55 -3.29 55.79 1.02
N ASP A 56 -2.37 54.84 1.00
CA ASP A 56 -1.42 54.61 -0.11
C ASP A 56 -2.02 53.84 -1.29
N GLY A 57 -3.31 53.48 -1.21
CA GLY A 57 -4.00 52.69 -2.23
C GLY A 57 -3.85 51.16 -2.09
N ALA A 58 -3.11 50.71 -1.10
CA ALA A 58 -2.97 49.27 -0.88
C ALA A 58 -4.23 48.64 -0.32
N GLU A 59 -4.68 47.55 -0.95
CA GLU A 59 -5.81 46.76 -0.47
C GLU A 59 -5.38 45.80 0.64
N PHE A 60 -6.24 45.60 1.63
CA PHE A 60 -5.98 44.68 2.74
C PHE A 60 -7.28 44.01 3.19
N PRO A 61 -7.22 42.75 3.65
CA PRO A 61 -8.39 42.02 4.09
C PRO A 61 -8.90 42.59 5.42
N VAL A 62 -10.23 42.74 5.53
CA VAL A 62 -10.88 43.31 6.70
C VAL A 62 -12.06 42.48 7.17
N GLU A 63 -12.28 42.47 8.49
CA GLU A 63 -13.56 42.10 9.08
C GLU A 63 -14.31 43.36 9.46
N ILE A 64 -15.61 43.45 9.07
CA ILE A 64 -16.45 44.58 9.32
C ILE A 64 -17.65 44.16 10.17
N SER A 65 -17.92 44.89 11.23
CA SER A 65 -19.15 44.76 12.01
C SER A 65 -19.92 46.05 11.96
N LEU A 66 -21.21 45.99 11.59
CA LEU A 66 -22.08 47.11 11.51
C LEU A 66 -23.10 47.09 12.64
N SER A 67 -23.32 48.25 13.30
CA SER A 67 -24.28 48.42 14.36
C SER A 67 -25.06 49.72 14.14
N PRO A 68 -26.41 49.68 14.08
CA PRO A 68 -27.21 50.88 13.99
C PRO A 68 -27.26 51.59 15.35
N LEU A 69 -27.18 52.92 15.34
CA LEU A 69 -27.29 53.83 16.48
C LEU A 69 -28.42 54.83 16.21
N GLU A 70 -29.45 54.80 17.06
CA GLU A 70 -30.54 55.74 17.00
C GLU A 70 -30.12 57.05 17.69
N THR A 71 -30.24 58.18 16.99
CA THR A 71 -29.97 59.51 17.55
C THR A 71 -31.18 60.43 17.31
N PRO A 72 -31.30 61.55 18.08
CA PRO A 72 -32.38 62.52 17.89
C PRO A 72 -32.42 63.11 16.45
N GLU A 73 -31.29 63.10 15.75
CA GLU A 73 -31.12 63.66 14.41
C GLU A 73 -31.30 62.58 13.28
N GLY A 74 -31.53 61.32 13.67
CA GLY A 74 -31.69 60.19 12.73
C GLY A 74 -30.81 58.99 13.09
N THR A 75 -30.87 57.95 12.27
CA THR A 75 -30.09 56.74 12.50
C THR A 75 -28.66 56.86 11.93
N LEU A 76 -27.69 56.66 12.78
CA LEU A 76 -26.27 56.50 12.39
C LEU A 76 -25.93 55.01 12.30
N VAL A 77 -24.98 54.68 11.47
CA VAL A 77 -24.40 53.30 11.38
C VAL A 77 -22.96 53.37 11.85
N SER A 78 -22.65 52.68 12.94
CA SER A 78 -21.28 52.48 13.38
C SER A 78 -20.70 51.27 12.66
N ALA A 79 -19.52 51.42 12.08
CA ALA A 79 -18.74 50.35 11.47
C ALA A 79 -17.45 50.13 12.24
N ALA A 80 -17.27 48.94 12.82
CA ALA A 80 -16.00 48.50 13.36
C ALA A 80 -15.27 47.72 12.28
N ILE A 81 -14.10 48.22 11.88
CA ILE A 81 -13.24 47.62 10.83
C ILE A 81 -11.99 47.10 11.49
N ARG A 82 -11.75 45.80 11.33
CA ARG A 82 -10.54 45.11 11.85
C ARG A 82 -9.68 44.69 10.68
N ASP A 83 -8.41 45.08 10.68
CA ASP A 83 -7.40 44.54 9.78
C ASP A 83 -7.08 43.10 10.17
N VAL A 84 -7.25 42.15 9.26
CA VAL A 84 -7.00 40.73 9.48
C VAL A 84 -5.84 40.20 8.63
N SER A 85 -4.99 41.10 8.09
CA SER A 85 -3.88 40.75 7.21
C SER A 85 -2.90 39.79 7.87
N GLU A 86 -2.53 40.04 9.14
CA GLU A 86 -1.59 39.18 9.88
C GLU A 86 -2.17 37.81 10.14
N ARG A 87 -3.46 37.74 10.54
CA ARG A 87 -4.15 36.46 10.75
C ARG A 87 -4.23 35.65 9.46
N LYS A 88 -4.67 36.25 8.35
CA LYS A 88 -4.75 35.55 7.05
C LYS A 88 -3.39 35.08 6.55
N LYS A 89 -2.35 35.90 6.71
CA LYS A 89 -0.98 35.47 6.37
C LYS A 89 -0.55 34.26 7.19
N ALA A 90 -0.81 34.28 8.51
CA ALA A 90 -0.46 33.16 9.37
C ALA A 90 -1.26 31.87 9.01
N GLU A 91 -2.55 32.00 8.72
CA GLU A 91 -3.41 30.93 8.26
C GLU A 91 -2.90 30.32 6.93
N THR A 92 -2.53 31.17 5.95
CA THR A 92 -1.97 30.72 4.67
C THR A 92 -0.61 30.03 4.85
N GLN A 93 0.28 30.62 5.65
CA GLN A 93 1.58 30.00 5.94
C GLN A 93 1.45 28.65 6.65
N LEU A 94 0.51 28.56 7.59
CA LEU A 94 0.22 27.29 8.27
C LEU A 94 -0.31 26.24 7.29
N ALA A 95 -1.22 26.63 6.40
CA ALA A 95 -1.73 25.72 5.35
C ALA A 95 -0.64 25.26 4.39
N GLU A 96 0.25 26.16 3.96
CA GLU A 96 1.38 25.83 3.08
C GLU A 96 2.37 24.86 3.77
N LEU A 97 2.70 25.12 5.04
CA LEU A 97 3.57 24.24 5.82
C LEU A 97 2.94 22.85 6.01
N TYR A 98 1.64 22.81 6.26
CA TYR A 98 0.91 21.56 6.42
C TYR A 98 0.91 20.73 5.13
N GLU A 99 0.66 21.37 3.98
CA GLU A 99 0.70 20.71 2.67
C GLU A 99 2.13 20.22 2.32
N GLN A 100 3.15 20.99 2.63
CA GLN A 100 4.54 20.56 2.44
C GLN A 100 4.87 19.34 3.31
N GLN A 101 4.51 19.37 4.58
CA GLN A 101 4.73 18.26 5.50
C GLN A 101 3.99 17.00 5.02
N ARG A 102 2.74 17.14 4.58
CA ARG A 102 1.95 16.05 4.02
C ARG A 102 2.57 15.47 2.76
N HIS A 103 3.06 16.32 1.85
CA HIS A 103 3.72 15.85 0.63
C HIS A 103 4.98 15.03 0.92
N VAL A 104 5.83 15.49 1.84
CA VAL A 104 7.03 14.76 2.29
C VAL A 104 6.63 13.42 2.89
N ALA A 105 5.64 13.42 3.76
CA ALA A 105 5.15 12.24 4.45
C ALA A 105 4.63 11.18 3.45
N LEU A 106 3.76 11.55 2.51
CA LEU A 106 3.24 10.66 1.47
C LEU A 106 4.35 10.13 0.54
N THR A 107 5.37 10.95 0.26
CA THR A 107 6.51 10.52 -0.57
C THR A 107 7.34 9.47 0.16
N LEU A 108 7.62 9.68 1.45
CA LEU A 108 8.32 8.72 2.29
C LEU A 108 7.53 7.41 2.39
N GLN A 109 6.23 7.47 2.65
CA GLN A 109 5.39 6.28 2.74
C GLN A 109 5.37 5.48 1.45
N ARG A 110 5.19 6.12 0.28
CA ARG A 110 5.27 5.44 -1.02
C ARG A 110 6.62 4.77 -1.24
N SER A 111 7.71 5.42 -0.83
CA SER A 111 9.05 4.85 -0.90
C SER A 111 9.23 3.66 0.05
N LEU A 112 8.68 3.73 1.25
CA LEU A 112 8.74 2.66 2.25
C LEU A 112 7.84 1.48 1.90
N MET A 113 6.63 1.71 1.39
CA MET A 113 5.72 0.62 0.99
C MET A 113 6.19 -0.08 -0.29
N GLY A 114 6.93 0.59 -1.17
CA GLY A 114 7.34 0.02 -2.46
C GLY A 114 6.13 -0.41 -3.32
N SER A 115 6.40 -0.98 -4.47
CA SER A 115 5.37 -1.66 -5.25
C SER A 115 5.35 -3.13 -4.83
N PRO A 116 4.20 -3.69 -4.41
CA PRO A 116 4.12 -5.12 -4.11
C PRO A 116 4.51 -5.92 -5.36
N ALA A 117 5.42 -6.88 -5.18
CA ALA A 117 5.84 -7.72 -6.27
C ALA A 117 4.66 -8.56 -6.76
N ALA A 118 4.41 -8.59 -8.08
CA ALA A 118 3.48 -9.53 -8.65
C ALA A 118 3.99 -10.95 -8.35
N LEU A 119 3.18 -11.75 -7.67
CA LEU A 119 3.52 -13.15 -7.42
C LEU A 119 3.11 -13.99 -8.63
N PRO A 120 4.06 -14.72 -9.27
CA PRO A 120 3.74 -15.59 -10.39
C PRO A 120 2.63 -16.59 -10.03
N GLY A 121 1.59 -16.64 -10.84
CA GLY A 121 0.46 -17.57 -10.64
C GLY A 121 -0.55 -17.17 -9.57
N MET A 122 -0.36 -16.06 -8.86
CA MET A 122 -1.31 -15.56 -7.86
C MET A 122 -1.96 -14.27 -8.34
N ASP A 123 -3.28 -14.27 -8.42
CA ASP A 123 -4.06 -13.06 -8.69
C ASP A 123 -4.27 -12.28 -7.39
N THR A 124 -3.89 -11.02 -7.37
CA THR A 124 -3.98 -10.17 -6.18
C THR A 124 -4.49 -8.78 -6.53
N SER A 125 -5.20 -8.17 -5.61
CA SER A 125 -5.57 -6.76 -5.68
C SER A 125 -5.42 -6.13 -4.32
N SER A 126 -4.78 -4.98 -4.26
CA SER A 126 -4.61 -4.23 -3.02
C SER A 126 -5.15 -2.81 -3.15
N ARG A 127 -5.67 -2.31 -2.04
CA ARG A 127 -6.10 -0.92 -1.89
C ARG A 127 -5.55 -0.41 -0.58
N TYR A 128 -5.00 0.77 -0.64
CA TYR A 128 -4.50 1.49 0.53
C TYR A 128 -4.96 2.96 0.45
N PHE A 129 -5.56 3.43 1.53
CA PHE A 129 -5.98 4.82 1.69
C PHE A 129 -5.44 5.35 3.03
N PRO A 130 -4.56 6.33 3.01
CA PRO A 130 -4.07 6.93 4.24
C PRO A 130 -5.16 7.74 4.95
N ALA A 131 -5.12 7.77 6.28
CA ALA A 131 -5.97 8.63 7.10
C ALA A 131 -5.91 10.07 6.64
N ARG A 132 -7.06 10.73 6.54
CA ARG A 132 -7.12 12.15 6.13
C ARG A 132 -6.87 13.13 7.26
N GLN A 133 -7.10 12.72 8.50
CA GLN A 133 -6.84 13.54 9.67
C GLN A 133 -5.40 13.36 10.13
N GLY A 134 -4.60 14.42 10.07
CA GLY A 134 -3.19 14.39 10.45
C GLY A 134 -2.24 14.51 9.25
N PRO A 135 -0.96 14.18 9.40
CA PRO A 135 0.05 14.32 8.35
C PRO A 135 -0.14 13.37 7.16
N GLY A 136 -1.19 12.52 7.15
CA GLY A 136 -1.53 11.65 6.02
C GLY A 136 -0.56 10.47 5.81
N VAL A 137 0.12 10.03 6.86
CA VAL A 137 1.01 8.88 6.86
C VAL A 137 0.60 7.95 7.97
N GLY A 138 0.49 6.66 7.66
CA GLY A 138 -0.02 5.68 8.57
C GLY A 138 0.91 4.54 8.93
N GLY A 139 0.42 3.68 9.83
CA GLY A 139 1.09 2.50 10.35
C GLY A 139 0.85 1.24 9.53
N ASP A 140 -0.12 1.24 8.64
CA ASP A 140 -0.51 0.08 7.84
C ASP A 140 0.53 -0.32 6.80
N TRP A 141 0.78 -1.61 6.65
CA TRP A 141 1.53 -2.15 5.53
C TRP A 141 1.07 -3.55 5.13
N PHE A 142 1.38 -3.93 3.92
CA PHE A 142 1.29 -5.30 3.45
C PHE A 142 2.49 -5.62 2.56
N ASP A 143 2.78 -6.92 2.39
CA ASP A 143 3.81 -7.37 1.47
C ASP A 143 3.44 -8.71 0.83
N LEU A 144 3.88 -8.89 -0.43
CA LEU A 144 3.71 -10.10 -1.20
C LEU A 144 5.09 -10.64 -1.54
N ILE A 145 5.41 -11.83 -1.08
CA ILE A 145 6.77 -12.33 -1.06
C ILE A 145 6.85 -13.70 -1.76
N ALA A 146 7.62 -13.79 -2.85
CA ALA A 146 7.94 -15.08 -3.46
C ALA A 146 8.94 -15.83 -2.57
N LEU A 147 8.56 -17.02 -2.10
CA LEU A 147 9.35 -17.84 -1.17
C LEU A 147 10.05 -19.02 -1.83
N GLY A 148 9.94 -19.18 -3.16
CA GLY A 148 10.46 -20.31 -3.93
C GLY A 148 9.67 -21.60 -3.78
N GLY A 149 9.96 -22.55 -4.66
CA GLY A 149 9.17 -23.75 -4.76
C GLY A 149 7.70 -23.49 -5.08
N GLY A 150 7.38 -22.29 -5.63
CA GLY A 150 5.99 -21.84 -5.82
C GLY A 150 5.28 -21.43 -4.52
N ARG A 151 5.97 -21.44 -3.38
CA ARG A 151 5.41 -20.93 -2.13
C ARG A 151 5.36 -19.41 -2.14
N MET A 152 4.33 -18.86 -1.53
CA MET A 152 4.06 -17.43 -1.50
C MET A 152 3.78 -16.98 -0.08
N GLY A 153 4.46 -15.91 0.33
CA GLY A 153 4.19 -15.21 1.60
C GLY A 153 3.27 -14.02 1.37
N VAL A 154 2.28 -13.88 2.23
CA VAL A 154 1.40 -12.70 2.30
C VAL A 154 1.47 -12.17 3.72
N LEU A 155 1.81 -10.92 3.87
CA LEU A 155 1.96 -10.27 5.16
C LEU A 155 1.13 -8.99 5.18
N ILE A 156 0.44 -8.76 6.28
CA ILE A 156 -0.25 -7.52 6.59
C ILE A 156 0.01 -7.17 8.04
N GLY A 157 0.10 -5.89 8.35
CA GLY A 157 0.26 -5.42 9.71
C GLY A 157 -0.14 -3.96 9.84
N ASP A 158 -0.33 -3.56 11.08
CA ASP A 158 -0.67 -2.22 11.47
C ASP A 158 0.07 -1.83 12.75
N VAL A 159 0.70 -0.66 12.73
CA VAL A 159 1.45 -0.06 13.85
C VAL A 159 0.52 0.89 14.60
N MET A 160 0.33 0.65 15.88
CA MET A 160 -0.48 1.52 16.71
C MET A 160 0.01 2.97 16.67
N GLY A 161 -0.91 3.89 16.35
CA GLY A 161 -0.62 5.31 16.20
C GLY A 161 -0.58 5.75 14.74
N ARG A 162 -0.24 7.01 14.52
CA ARG A 162 -0.25 7.62 13.18
C ARG A 162 0.85 8.68 13.06
N GLY A 163 1.18 9.01 11.83
CA GLY A 163 2.20 10.00 11.51
C GLY A 163 3.58 9.39 11.27
N LEU A 164 4.60 10.24 11.28
CA LEU A 164 5.95 9.87 10.86
C LEU A 164 6.58 8.78 11.74
N GLU A 165 6.25 8.75 13.04
CA GLU A 165 6.79 7.75 13.97
C GLU A 165 6.24 6.36 13.63
N ALA A 166 4.92 6.21 13.47
CA ALA A 166 4.30 4.95 13.05
C ALA A 166 4.81 4.50 11.67
N ALA A 167 4.93 5.41 10.70
CA ALA A 167 5.48 5.11 9.39
C ALA A 167 6.95 4.66 9.41
N ALA A 168 7.77 5.22 10.31
CA ALA A 168 9.15 4.79 10.45
C ALA A 168 9.24 3.35 11.00
N VAL A 169 8.45 3.03 12.02
CA VAL A 169 8.33 1.66 12.57
C VAL A 169 7.81 0.71 11.50
N MET A 170 6.75 1.07 10.80
CA MET A 170 6.18 0.30 9.68
C MET A 170 7.25 -0.03 8.62
N GLY A 171 8.03 0.96 8.19
CA GLY A 171 9.08 0.77 7.19
C GLY A 171 10.19 -0.18 7.66
N GLN A 172 10.58 -0.12 8.94
CA GLN A 172 11.54 -1.07 9.55
C GLN A 172 10.98 -2.48 9.57
N LEU A 173 9.75 -2.66 10.07
CA LEU A 173 9.10 -3.97 10.17
C LEU A 173 8.84 -4.59 8.81
N ARG A 174 8.39 -3.81 7.83
CA ARG A 174 8.21 -4.29 6.46
C ARG A 174 9.53 -4.77 5.85
N SER A 175 10.61 -3.99 5.99
CA SER A 175 11.91 -4.37 5.47
C SER A 175 12.47 -5.61 6.15
N ALA A 176 12.35 -5.69 7.49
CA ALA A 176 12.77 -6.84 8.27
C ALA A 176 11.96 -8.10 7.91
N SER A 177 10.62 -8.00 7.86
CA SER A 177 9.74 -9.12 7.53
C SER A 177 10.00 -9.66 6.13
N HIS A 178 10.19 -8.77 5.14
CA HIS A 178 10.52 -9.16 3.77
C HIS A 178 11.85 -9.95 3.70
N ALA A 179 12.88 -9.44 4.35
CA ALA A 179 14.19 -10.10 4.38
C ALA A 179 14.14 -11.45 5.09
N LEU A 180 13.49 -11.51 6.26
CA LEU A 180 13.33 -12.73 7.05
C LEU A 180 12.48 -13.78 6.31
N ALA A 181 11.38 -13.39 5.71
CA ALA A 181 10.54 -14.29 4.92
C ALA A 181 11.33 -14.95 3.78
N LYS A 182 12.18 -14.19 3.09
CA LYS A 182 13.04 -14.72 2.01
C LYS A 182 14.09 -15.73 2.48
N THR A 183 14.37 -15.85 3.77
CA THR A 183 15.22 -16.91 4.30
C THR A 183 14.51 -18.26 4.42
N GLY A 184 13.20 -18.31 4.14
CA GLY A 184 12.39 -19.52 4.32
C GLY A 184 11.96 -19.77 5.76
N MET A 185 12.15 -18.79 6.64
CA MET A 185 11.79 -18.86 8.06
C MET A 185 10.30 -19.17 8.24
N PRO A 186 9.93 -20.16 9.08
CA PRO A 186 8.52 -20.45 9.34
C PRO A 186 7.80 -19.27 9.97
N PRO A 187 6.46 -19.15 9.78
CA PRO A 187 5.69 -17.98 10.21
C PRO A 187 5.84 -17.63 11.69
N TRP A 188 5.85 -18.62 12.59
CA TRP A 188 6.03 -18.38 14.01
C TRP A 188 7.41 -17.81 14.39
N GLN A 189 8.47 -18.24 13.69
CA GLN A 189 9.83 -17.71 13.92
C GLN A 189 9.97 -16.28 13.38
N LEU A 190 9.39 -16.00 12.22
CA LEU A 190 9.34 -14.66 11.68
C LEU A 190 8.61 -13.71 12.64
N MET A 191 7.44 -14.12 13.12
CA MET A 191 6.65 -13.33 14.07
C MET A 191 7.43 -13.05 15.37
N ARG A 192 8.12 -14.07 15.91
CA ARG A 192 9.00 -13.93 17.08
C ARG A 192 10.17 -12.96 16.82
N ALA A 193 10.75 -13.00 15.64
CA ALA A 193 11.84 -12.08 15.29
C ALA A 193 11.36 -10.63 15.16
N LEU A 194 10.16 -10.41 14.61
CA LEU A 194 9.53 -9.09 14.58
C LEU A 194 9.15 -8.60 15.98
N ASP A 195 8.65 -9.49 16.84
CA ASP A 195 8.32 -9.15 18.24
C ASP A 195 9.56 -8.66 19.00
N ALA A 196 10.73 -9.29 18.78
CA ALA A 196 11.98 -8.83 19.34
C ALA A 196 12.36 -7.42 18.85
N VAL A 197 12.12 -7.08 17.58
CA VAL A 197 12.35 -5.73 17.05
C VAL A 197 11.40 -4.72 17.69
N VAL A 198 10.10 -5.04 17.79
CA VAL A 198 9.10 -4.12 18.38
C VAL A 198 9.36 -3.91 19.88
N SER A 199 9.80 -4.94 20.59
CA SER A 199 10.13 -4.86 22.03
C SER A 199 11.30 -3.92 22.36
N GLU A 200 12.14 -3.59 21.37
CA GLU A 200 13.19 -2.57 21.51
C GLU A 200 12.67 -1.13 21.32
N LEU A 201 11.44 -0.97 20.83
CA LEU A 201 10.81 0.33 20.57
C LEU A 201 9.90 0.71 21.75
N PRO A 202 10.09 1.88 22.38
CA PRO A 202 9.27 2.27 23.52
C PRO A 202 7.81 2.50 23.11
N ASP A 203 6.90 1.97 23.90
CA ASP A 203 5.45 2.19 23.82
C ASP A 203 4.82 1.86 22.45
N GLN A 204 5.42 0.91 21.69
CA GLN A 204 4.89 0.48 20.40
C GLN A 204 4.16 -0.87 20.53
N LEU A 205 2.97 -0.93 19.96
CA LEU A 205 2.22 -2.16 19.74
C LEU A 205 1.93 -2.29 18.24
N VAL A 206 2.03 -3.52 17.73
CA VAL A 206 1.85 -3.79 16.32
C VAL A 206 1.00 -5.02 16.13
N THR A 207 -0.05 -4.93 15.34
CA THR A 207 -0.77 -6.12 14.89
C THR A 207 -0.16 -6.62 13.58
N CYS A 208 0.00 -7.94 13.45
CA CYS A 208 0.60 -8.51 12.25
C CYS A 208 0.05 -9.90 11.96
N CYS A 209 -0.21 -10.18 10.69
CA CYS A 209 -0.59 -11.51 10.20
C CYS A 209 0.31 -11.91 9.04
N TYR A 210 0.95 -13.06 9.16
CA TYR A 210 1.81 -13.63 8.10
C TYR A 210 1.29 -14.99 7.68
N LEU A 211 1.05 -15.13 6.37
CA LEU A 211 0.54 -16.33 5.73
C LEU A 211 1.58 -16.87 4.76
N VAL A 212 1.78 -18.17 4.78
CA VAL A 212 2.58 -18.89 3.77
C VAL A 212 1.67 -19.88 3.05
N LEU A 213 1.48 -19.66 1.78
CA LEU A 213 0.76 -20.57 0.90
C LEU A 213 1.75 -21.52 0.21
N ASP A 214 1.51 -22.82 0.37
CA ASP A 214 2.19 -23.88 -0.38
C ASP A 214 1.18 -24.55 -1.33
N PRO A 215 1.23 -24.23 -2.64
CA PRO A 215 0.29 -24.78 -3.60
C PRO A 215 0.49 -26.27 -3.86
N ASP A 216 1.70 -26.82 -3.62
CA ASP A 216 1.98 -28.25 -3.83
C ASP A 216 1.27 -29.11 -2.79
N GLU A 217 1.18 -28.59 -1.56
CA GLU A 217 0.52 -29.28 -0.46
C GLU A 217 -0.92 -28.79 -0.25
N SER A 218 -1.39 -27.83 -1.06
CA SER A 218 -2.66 -27.11 -0.85
C SER A 218 -2.80 -26.60 0.58
N ALA A 219 -1.67 -26.24 1.18
CA ALA A 219 -1.56 -25.83 2.58
C ALA A 219 -1.37 -24.33 2.71
N LEU A 220 -2.06 -23.77 3.69
CA LEU A 220 -1.90 -22.39 4.15
C LEU A 220 -1.44 -22.44 5.61
N THR A 221 -0.25 -21.94 5.87
CA THR A 221 0.27 -21.78 7.25
C THR A 221 0.13 -20.32 7.66
N VAL A 222 -0.53 -20.04 8.76
CA VAL A 222 -0.86 -18.70 9.22
C VAL A 222 -0.35 -18.51 10.64
N CYS A 223 0.28 -17.37 10.91
CA CYS A 223 0.60 -16.90 12.25
C CYS A 223 0.08 -15.47 12.42
N SER A 224 -0.75 -15.23 13.45
CA SER A 224 -1.38 -13.93 13.70
C SER A 224 -1.01 -13.42 15.08
N ALA A 225 -0.50 -12.19 15.13
CA ALA A 225 -0.18 -11.46 16.35
C ALA A 225 -1.17 -10.28 16.51
N GLY A 226 -2.28 -10.53 17.19
CA GLY A 226 -3.30 -9.53 17.47
C GLY A 226 -4.05 -8.96 16.26
N HIS A 227 -3.83 -9.50 15.07
CA HIS A 227 -4.41 -8.95 13.86
C HIS A 227 -5.85 -9.46 13.63
N LEU A 228 -6.64 -8.70 12.86
CA LEU A 228 -8.01 -9.02 12.51
C LEU A 228 -8.14 -10.37 11.78
N PRO A 229 -9.30 -11.04 11.87
CA PRO A 229 -9.48 -12.35 11.26
C PRO A 229 -9.42 -12.28 9.73
N VAL A 230 -8.63 -13.16 9.13
CA VAL A 230 -8.60 -13.32 7.67
C VAL A 230 -9.90 -13.94 7.20
N LEU A 231 -10.54 -13.35 6.20
CA LEU A 231 -11.75 -13.88 5.58
C LEU A 231 -11.40 -14.67 4.32
N VAL A 232 -12.15 -15.74 4.08
CA VAL A 232 -12.02 -16.58 2.89
C VAL A 232 -13.36 -16.67 2.19
N VAL A 233 -13.40 -16.30 0.92
CA VAL A 233 -14.51 -16.62 0.02
C VAL A 233 -14.15 -17.91 -0.68
N ASP A 234 -14.92 -18.97 -0.43
CA ASP A 234 -14.69 -20.26 -1.07
C ASP A 234 -15.25 -20.31 -2.50
N THR A 235 -15.05 -21.44 -3.18
CA THR A 235 -15.51 -21.63 -4.56
C THR A 235 -17.04 -21.69 -4.72
N THR A 236 -17.77 -21.80 -3.62
CA THR A 236 -19.25 -21.73 -3.61
C THR A 236 -19.75 -20.30 -3.39
N GLY A 237 -18.85 -19.36 -3.13
CA GLY A 237 -19.15 -17.97 -2.82
C GLY A 237 -19.38 -17.72 -1.32
N GLN A 238 -19.32 -18.74 -0.46
CA GLN A 238 -19.49 -18.56 0.97
C GLN A 238 -18.26 -17.89 1.60
N VAL A 239 -18.52 -16.90 2.45
CA VAL A 239 -17.48 -16.25 3.24
C VAL A 239 -17.39 -16.86 4.63
N ARG A 240 -16.18 -17.14 5.08
CA ARG A 240 -15.90 -17.62 6.43
C ARG A 240 -14.62 -17.00 6.98
N ARG A 241 -14.54 -16.90 8.29
CA ARG A 241 -13.28 -16.54 8.97
C ARG A 241 -12.37 -17.76 8.97
N LEU A 242 -11.08 -17.57 8.69
CA LEU A 242 -10.11 -18.64 8.88
C LEU A 242 -10.01 -18.98 10.37
N PRO A 243 -10.07 -20.27 10.73
CA PRO A 243 -9.92 -20.70 12.12
C PRO A 243 -8.44 -20.67 12.52
N VAL A 244 -7.92 -19.50 12.84
CA VAL A 244 -6.53 -19.25 13.23
C VAL A 244 -6.47 -18.86 14.69
N ASP A 245 -5.52 -19.43 15.43
CA ASP A 245 -5.22 -19.00 16.78
C ASP A 245 -4.50 -17.64 16.73
N VAL A 246 -5.11 -16.62 17.31
CA VAL A 246 -4.58 -15.27 17.38
C VAL A 246 -3.85 -15.08 18.69
N SER A 247 -2.55 -14.81 18.64
CA SER A 247 -1.75 -14.44 19.80
C SER A 247 -1.87 -12.93 20.11
N VAL A 248 -1.21 -12.48 21.18
CA VAL A 248 -1.15 -11.04 21.51
C VAL A 248 -0.44 -10.25 20.41
N PRO A 249 -0.70 -8.94 20.27
CA PRO A 249 0.10 -8.05 19.40
C PRO A 249 1.59 -8.11 19.70
N LEU A 250 2.42 -7.79 18.71
CA LEU A 250 3.87 -7.62 18.87
C LEU A 250 4.14 -6.46 19.83
N GLY A 251 5.17 -6.59 20.67
CA GLY A 251 5.56 -5.60 21.67
C GLY A 251 4.90 -5.81 23.03
N VAL A 252 3.97 -6.76 23.19
CA VAL A 252 3.40 -7.12 24.52
C VAL A 252 4.41 -7.91 25.36
N GLY A 253 5.40 -8.56 24.74
CA GLY A 253 6.50 -9.32 25.37
C GLY A 253 6.18 -10.78 25.65
N ASP A 254 7.20 -11.60 25.66
CA ASP A 254 7.35 -13.03 26.04
C ASP A 254 6.18 -13.99 25.86
N VAL A 255 5.26 -13.71 24.94
CA VAL A 255 4.15 -14.59 24.59
C VAL A 255 4.51 -15.36 23.29
N PRO A 256 4.50 -16.70 23.29
CA PRO A 256 4.84 -17.46 22.09
C PRO A 256 3.78 -17.27 21.01
N HIS A 257 4.20 -16.93 19.81
CA HIS A 257 3.35 -16.91 18.62
C HIS A 257 3.23 -18.33 18.07
N GLN A 258 2.03 -18.79 17.79
CA GLN A 258 1.75 -20.11 17.24
C GLN A 258 1.30 -19.99 15.78
N GLU A 259 1.65 -20.98 14.98
CA GLU A 259 1.16 -21.08 13.62
C GLU A 259 0.05 -22.14 13.52
N THR A 260 -0.94 -21.83 12.69
CA THR A 260 -2.02 -22.74 12.36
C THR A 260 -1.88 -23.17 10.91
N ARG A 261 -1.88 -24.48 10.65
CA ARG A 261 -1.82 -25.01 9.29
C ARG A 261 -3.22 -25.46 8.86
N LEU A 262 -3.65 -24.97 7.72
CA LEU A 262 -4.99 -25.11 7.16
C LEU A 262 -4.93 -25.59 5.72
N THR A 263 -5.99 -26.25 5.26
CA THR A 263 -6.19 -26.51 3.83
C THR A 263 -7.24 -25.55 3.30
N VAL A 264 -6.90 -24.82 2.25
CA VAL A 264 -7.81 -23.89 1.57
C VAL A 264 -7.96 -24.32 0.12
N PRO A 265 -9.21 -24.51 -0.38
CA PRO A 265 -9.42 -24.92 -1.76
C PRO A 265 -8.81 -23.94 -2.77
N PRO A 266 -8.25 -24.45 -3.88
CA PRO A 266 -7.82 -23.60 -4.99
C PRO A 266 -8.96 -22.71 -5.49
N ALA A 267 -8.64 -21.56 -6.06
CA ALA A 267 -9.54 -20.52 -6.50
C ALA A 267 -10.34 -19.79 -5.40
N SER A 268 -10.21 -20.18 -4.13
CA SER A 268 -10.72 -19.37 -3.02
C SER A 268 -10.02 -18.00 -2.98
N VAL A 269 -10.71 -16.97 -2.49
CA VAL A 269 -10.17 -15.62 -2.34
C VAL A 269 -9.95 -15.33 -0.86
N LEU A 270 -8.71 -15.05 -0.48
CA LEU A 270 -8.35 -14.53 0.84
C LEU A 270 -8.58 -13.02 0.85
N ALA A 271 -9.17 -12.51 1.92
CA ALA A 271 -9.27 -11.09 2.20
C ALA A 271 -8.59 -10.78 3.53
N LEU A 272 -7.56 -9.95 3.45
CA LEU A 272 -6.83 -9.38 4.57
C LEU A 272 -7.12 -7.88 4.60
N TYR A 273 -7.28 -7.33 5.80
CA TYR A 273 -7.68 -5.92 5.95
C TYR A 273 -7.23 -5.40 7.31
N THR A 274 -7.12 -4.07 7.41
CA THR A 274 -6.83 -3.37 8.65
C THR A 274 -8.10 -2.78 9.28
N ASP A 275 -7.99 -2.33 10.50
CA ASP A 275 -9.13 -1.88 11.31
C ASP A 275 -9.82 -0.65 10.73
N GLY A 276 -9.12 0.26 10.07
CA GLY A 276 -9.75 1.41 9.40
C GLY A 276 -10.79 1.06 8.35
N LEU A 277 -10.86 -0.21 7.88
CA LEU A 277 -11.95 -0.69 7.01
C LEU A 277 -13.22 -1.05 7.78
N VAL A 278 -13.08 -1.48 9.03
CA VAL A 278 -14.17 -2.07 9.84
C VAL A 278 -14.39 -1.35 11.17
N GLU A 279 -13.48 -0.50 11.61
CA GLU A 279 -13.64 0.30 12.82
C GLU A 279 -14.36 1.62 12.49
N THR A 280 -15.50 1.82 13.14
CA THR A 280 -16.25 3.07 13.06
C THR A 280 -16.59 3.56 14.47
N PRO A 281 -16.64 4.88 14.72
CA PRO A 281 -16.92 5.42 16.05
C PRO A 281 -18.25 5.01 16.67
N THR A 282 -19.17 4.48 15.85
CA THR A 282 -20.57 4.24 16.25
C THR A 282 -21.03 2.80 16.15
N SER A 283 -20.23 1.90 15.59
CA SER A 283 -20.60 0.51 15.35
C SER A 283 -19.67 -0.47 16.03
N ASP A 284 -20.21 -1.61 16.41
CA ASP A 284 -19.43 -2.76 16.89
C ASP A 284 -18.58 -3.33 15.75
N ILE A 285 -17.31 -3.58 16.01
CA ILE A 285 -16.34 -4.11 15.03
C ILE A 285 -16.79 -5.47 14.46
N GLU A 286 -17.40 -6.32 15.27
CA GLU A 286 -17.92 -7.62 14.84
C GLU A 286 -19.02 -7.48 13.78
N LEU A 287 -19.92 -6.51 13.95
CA LEU A 287 -20.97 -6.20 12.97
C LEU A 287 -20.38 -5.68 11.66
N GLN A 288 -19.29 -4.91 11.73
CA GLN A 288 -18.62 -4.39 10.53
C GLN A 288 -17.83 -5.48 9.81
N ILE A 289 -17.24 -6.43 10.53
CA ILE A 289 -16.62 -7.62 9.92
C ILE A 289 -17.67 -8.47 9.21
N ASP A 290 -18.86 -8.63 9.79
CA ASP A 290 -19.96 -9.34 9.13
C ASP A 290 -20.48 -8.58 7.90
N ALA A 291 -20.54 -7.24 7.95
CA ALA A 291 -20.88 -6.42 6.80
C ALA A 291 -19.80 -6.55 5.68
N LEU A 292 -18.52 -6.60 6.05
CA LEU A 292 -17.43 -6.88 5.11
C LEU A 292 -17.57 -8.25 4.46
N ALA A 293 -17.94 -9.29 5.24
CA ALA A 293 -18.17 -10.62 4.71
C ALA A 293 -19.29 -10.63 3.65
N ILE A 294 -20.42 -9.95 3.93
CA ILE A 294 -21.53 -9.82 2.97
C ILE A 294 -21.09 -9.05 1.70
N ALA A 295 -20.33 -7.97 1.87
CA ALA A 295 -19.82 -7.20 0.74
C ALA A 295 -18.85 -8.01 -0.13
N LEU A 296 -17.98 -8.83 0.48
CA LEU A 296 -17.05 -9.72 -0.21
C LEU A 296 -17.79 -10.82 -0.98
N GLU A 297 -18.78 -11.47 -0.36
CA GLU A 297 -19.61 -12.49 -1.01
C GLU A 297 -20.20 -11.96 -2.32
N LYS A 298 -20.85 -10.82 -2.24
CA LYS A 298 -21.44 -10.16 -3.40
C LYS A 298 -20.39 -9.75 -4.44
N ALA A 299 -19.32 -9.09 -4.01
CA ALA A 299 -18.31 -8.57 -4.93
C ALA A 299 -17.58 -9.67 -5.70
N VAL A 300 -17.26 -10.80 -5.07
CA VAL A 300 -16.59 -11.94 -5.71
C VAL A 300 -17.56 -12.72 -6.62
N ALA A 301 -18.85 -12.77 -6.28
CA ALA A 301 -19.87 -13.38 -7.13
C ALA A 301 -20.12 -12.56 -8.44
N ASP A 302 -20.05 -11.24 -8.33
CA ASP A 302 -20.34 -10.34 -9.44
C ASP A 302 -19.20 -10.25 -10.49
N THR A 303 -17.96 -10.62 -10.13
CA THR A 303 -16.81 -10.51 -11.03
C THR A 303 -15.63 -11.39 -10.66
N ASP A 304 -14.97 -11.97 -11.66
CA ASP A 304 -13.70 -12.68 -11.49
C ASP A 304 -12.49 -11.74 -11.32
N CYS A 305 -12.63 -10.45 -11.60
CA CYS A 305 -11.56 -9.46 -11.48
C CYS A 305 -11.47 -8.95 -10.05
N LEU A 306 -10.39 -9.31 -9.35
CA LEU A 306 -10.17 -8.90 -7.94
C LEU A 306 -10.09 -7.38 -7.78
N GLU A 307 -9.63 -6.64 -8.79
CA GLU A 307 -9.63 -5.18 -8.75
C GLU A 307 -11.04 -4.59 -8.67
N ARG A 308 -11.95 -5.12 -9.48
CA ARG A 308 -13.36 -4.68 -9.44
C ARG A 308 -14.03 -5.12 -8.15
N ALA A 309 -13.73 -6.33 -7.67
CA ALA A 309 -14.24 -6.81 -6.39
C ALA A 309 -13.78 -5.92 -5.23
N ALA A 310 -12.50 -5.57 -5.16
CA ALA A 310 -11.97 -4.67 -4.14
C ALA A 310 -12.66 -3.30 -4.16
N ASN A 311 -12.85 -2.71 -5.34
CA ASN A 311 -13.54 -1.42 -5.47
C ASN A 311 -15.00 -1.51 -5.04
N SER A 312 -15.71 -2.61 -5.36
CA SER A 312 -17.09 -2.83 -4.93
C SER A 312 -17.21 -2.95 -3.41
N VAL A 313 -16.30 -3.68 -2.77
CA VAL A 313 -16.25 -3.80 -1.30
C VAL A 313 -16.05 -2.43 -0.64
N LEU A 314 -15.08 -1.66 -1.12
CA LEU A 314 -14.80 -0.33 -0.58
C LEU A 314 -15.98 0.62 -0.75
N THR A 315 -16.62 0.63 -1.92
CA THR A 315 -17.80 1.47 -2.16
C THR A 315 -18.97 1.09 -1.23
N ALA A 316 -19.10 -0.19 -0.87
CA ALA A 316 -20.17 -0.66 0.01
C ALA A 316 -19.94 -0.28 1.48
N LEU A 317 -18.68 -0.32 1.95
CA LEU A 317 -18.35 -0.09 3.37
C LEU A 317 -17.99 1.36 3.67
N LEU A 318 -17.43 2.06 2.70
CA LEU A 318 -16.92 3.42 2.84
C LEU A 318 -17.59 4.33 1.81
N PRO A 319 -18.87 4.69 2.00
CA PRO A 319 -19.62 5.49 1.03
C PRO A 319 -19.10 6.92 0.87
N ASP A 320 -18.42 7.46 1.87
CA ASP A 320 -17.75 8.75 1.78
C ASP A 320 -16.22 8.58 1.82
N PRO A 321 -15.55 8.70 0.66
CA PRO A 321 -14.09 8.60 0.60
C PRO A 321 -13.38 9.77 1.31
N GLN A 322 -14.10 10.70 1.92
CA GLN A 322 -13.54 11.89 2.56
C GLN A 322 -13.41 11.79 4.09
N ASP A 323 -13.93 10.73 4.71
CA ASP A 323 -14.06 10.64 6.17
C ASP A 323 -13.31 9.43 6.78
N TYR A 324 -12.11 9.13 6.26
CA TYR A 324 -11.27 8.10 6.90
C TYR A 324 -10.58 8.66 8.14
N SER A 325 -10.94 8.12 9.29
CA SER A 325 -10.31 8.46 10.58
C SER A 325 -8.98 7.72 10.77
N ASP A 326 -8.79 6.57 10.11
CA ASP A 326 -7.59 5.76 10.13
C ASP A 326 -7.18 5.28 8.74
N ASP A 327 -6.01 4.64 8.63
CA ASP A 327 -5.55 4.03 7.40
C ASP A 327 -6.42 2.85 7.02
N VAL A 328 -6.71 2.70 5.75
CA VAL A 328 -7.53 1.61 5.24
C VAL A 328 -6.70 0.76 4.29
N THR A 329 -6.48 -0.49 4.65
CA THR A 329 -5.85 -1.47 3.78
C THR A 329 -6.82 -2.61 3.49
N LEU A 330 -6.96 -2.97 2.22
CA LEU A 330 -7.66 -4.17 1.76
C LEU A 330 -6.76 -4.91 0.76
N LEU A 331 -6.44 -6.15 1.06
CA LEU A 331 -5.69 -7.06 0.19
C LEU A 331 -6.55 -8.27 -0.14
N LEU A 332 -6.85 -8.46 -1.41
CA LEU A 332 -7.49 -9.67 -1.93
C LEU A 332 -6.45 -10.53 -2.65
N ALA A 333 -6.44 -11.82 -2.36
CA ALA A 333 -5.51 -12.76 -2.96
C ALA A 333 -6.22 -14.05 -3.31
N ARG A 334 -6.20 -14.44 -4.59
CA ARG A 334 -6.81 -15.67 -5.07
C ARG A 334 -5.82 -16.82 -4.95
N ILE A 335 -6.22 -17.87 -4.23
CA ILE A 335 -5.42 -19.10 -4.10
C ILE A 335 -5.20 -19.69 -5.51
N PRO A 336 -3.94 -19.86 -5.95
CA PRO A 336 -3.68 -20.44 -7.25
C PRO A 336 -4.14 -21.89 -7.32
N PRO A 337 -4.46 -22.41 -8.51
CA PRO A 337 -4.71 -23.82 -8.68
C PRO A 337 -3.45 -24.61 -8.31
N ALA A 338 -3.65 -25.80 -7.75
CA ALA A 338 -2.54 -26.73 -7.55
C ALA A 338 -1.81 -26.97 -8.89
N PRO A 339 -0.50 -27.22 -8.88
CA PRO A 339 0.22 -27.51 -10.10
C PRO A 339 -0.39 -28.74 -10.77
N VAL A 340 -0.51 -28.70 -12.10
CA VAL A 340 -1.04 -29.84 -12.87
C VAL A 340 -0.10 -31.02 -12.72
N THR A 341 1.20 -30.74 -12.71
CA THR A 341 2.26 -31.74 -12.50
C THR A 341 3.49 -31.08 -11.86
N ALA A 342 4.20 -31.85 -11.00
CA ALA A 342 5.47 -31.46 -10.46
C ALA A 342 6.42 -32.68 -10.39
N VAL A 343 7.69 -32.47 -10.72
CA VAL A 343 8.72 -33.49 -10.63
C VAL A 343 10.02 -32.87 -10.15
N SER A 344 10.89 -33.68 -9.52
CA SER A 344 12.21 -33.25 -9.12
C SER A 344 13.27 -34.31 -9.37
N ALA A 345 14.49 -33.86 -9.63
CA ALA A 345 15.68 -34.73 -9.73
C ALA A 345 16.76 -34.27 -8.77
N LEU A 346 17.35 -35.21 -8.06
CA LEU A 346 18.57 -34.97 -7.28
C LEU A 346 19.77 -35.28 -8.18
N LEU A 347 20.71 -34.35 -8.24
CA LEU A 347 21.89 -34.42 -9.09
C LEU A 347 23.12 -34.19 -8.21
N PRO A 348 24.27 -34.86 -8.48
CA PRO A 348 25.51 -34.55 -7.78
C PRO A 348 26.03 -33.17 -8.22
N ALA A 349 26.72 -32.42 -7.34
CA ALA A 349 27.35 -31.15 -7.71
C ALA A 349 28.62 -31.36 -8.57
N GLN A 350 28.45 -31.93 -9.76
CA GLN A 350 29.52 -32.28 -10.71
C GLN A 350 29.17 -31.79 -12.12
N PRO A 351 30.17 -31.56 -13.03
CA PRO A 351 29.90 -31.06 -14.37
C PRO A 351 28.94 -31.92 -15.20
N ILE A 352 28.85 -33.23 -14.91
CA ILE A 352 27.90 -34.13 -15.58
C ILE A 352 26.46 -33.76 -15.34
N SER A 353 26.16 -33.13 -14.19
CA SER A 353 24.78 -32.76 -13.80
C SER A 353 24.12 -31.72 -14.71
N VAL A 354 24.92 -30.89 -15.38
CA VAL A 354 24.37 -29.98 -16.40
C VAL A 354 23.79 -30.76 -17.58
N ARG A 355 24.49 -31.85 -18.00
CA ARG A 355 23.98 -32.72 -19.09
C ARG A 355 22.79 -33.55 -18.62
N GLU A 356 22.85 -34.08 -17.41
CA GLU A 356 21.76 -34.88 -16.84
C GLU A 356 20.53 -34.04 -16.60
N GLY A 357 20.66 -32.82 -16.07
CA GLY A 357 19.57 -31.89 -15.89
C GLY A 357 18.90 -31.50 -17.21
N ARG A 358 19.70 -31.24 -18.26
CA ARG A 358 19.14 -31.00 -19.61
C ARG A 358 18.37 -32.21 -20.15
N ARG A 359 18.85 -33.41 -19.91
CA ARG A 359 18.17 -34.64 -20.33
C ARG A 359 16.83 -34.79 -19.59
N PHE A 360 16.87 -34.62 -18.27
CA PHE A 360 15.70 -34.68 -17.41
C PHE A 360 14.66 -33.66 -17.86
N LEU A 361 15.06 -32.39 -18.08
CA LEU A 361 14.21 -31.32 -18.58
C LEU A 361 13.52 -31.67 -19.90
N ARG A 362 14.29 -32.07 -20.91
CA ARG A 362 13.73 -32.45 -22.23
C ARG A 362 12.70 -33.54 -22.13
N HIS A 363 13.00 -34.60 -21.38
CA HIS A 363 12.08 -35.72 -21.20
C HIS A 363 10.79 -35.27 -20.51
N THR A 364 10.92 -34.52 -19.42
CA THR A 364 9.76 -34.00 -18.67
C THR A 364 8.91 -33.08 -19.53
N LEU A 365 9.51 -32.16 -20.27
CA LEU A 365 8.78 -31.23 -21.12
C LEU A 365 8.08 -31.92 -22.31
N GLN A 366 8.68 -33.00 -22.82
CA GLN A 366 8.04 -33.83 -23.81
C GLN A 366 6.83 -34.57 -23.22
N ASP A 367 6.96 -35.18 -22.04
CA ASP A 367 5.86 -35.85 -21.34
C ASP A 367 4.71 -34.88 -21.00
N TRP A 368 5.05 -33.62 -20.75
CA TRP A 368 4.08 -32.59 -20.42
C TRP A 368 3.52 -31.83 -21.62
N HIS A 369 3.91 -32.20 -22.86
CA HIS A 369 3.54 -31.52 -24.09
C HIS A 369 3.87 -30.02 -24.08
N CYS A 370 5.09 -29.72 -23.64
CA CYS A 370 5.62 -28.34 -23.51
C CYS A 370 6.88 -28.16 -24.36
N GLU A 371 7.02 -28.87 -25.47
CA GLU A 371 8.21 -28.90 -26.32
C GLU A 371 8.63 -27.52 -26.83
N ALA A 372 7.66 -26.63 -27.04
CA ALA A 372 7.92 -25.25 -27.47
C ALA A 372 8.82 -24.45 -26.51
N LEU A 373 8.84 -24.81 -25.21
CA LEU A 373 9.64 -24.16 -24.20
C LEU A 373 11.02 -24.83 -23.98
N THR A 374 11.28 -25.96 -24.61
CA THR A 374 12.45 -26.82 -24.32
C THR A 374 13.76 -26.07 -24.47
N ASP A 375 13.95 -25.33 -25.56
CA ASP A 375 15.24 -24.67 -25.82
C ASP A 375 15.50 -23.55 -24.79
N THR A 376 14.51 -22.72 -24.51
CA THR A 376 14.62 -21.64 -23.52
C THR A 376 14.81 -22.21 -22.11
N ALA A 377 14.01 -23.20 -21.73
CA ALA A 377 14.11 -23.84 -20.41
C ALA A 377 15.47 -24.53 -20.23
N CYS A 378 15.96 -25.25 -21.24
CA CYS A 378 17.28 -25.90 -21.19
C CYS A 378 18.42 -24.88 -21.14
N LEU A 379 18.33 -23.78 -21.85
CA LEU A 379 19.31 -22.71 -21.81
C LEU A 379 19.42 -22.14 -20.38
N LEU A 380 18.31 -21.63 -19.84
CA LEU A 380 18.27 -21.00 -18.53
C LEU A 380 18.64 -21.96 -17.40
N ALA A 381 18.08 -23.16 -17.40
CA ALA A 381 18.43 -24.16 -16.40
C ALA A 381 19.91 -24.60 -16.48
N SER A 382 20.50 -24.63 -17.69
CA SER A 382 21.94 -24.98 -17.82
C SER A 382 22.83 -23.91 -17.20
N GLU A 383 22.47 -22.64 -17.35
CA GLU A 383 23.19 -21.54 -16.69
C GLU A 383 23.13 -21.67 -15.18
N LEU A 384 21.94 -21.92 -14.62
CA LEU A 384 21.76 -22.11 -13.19
C LEU A 384 22.51 -23.32 -12.67
N LEU A 385 22.40 -24.49 -13.33
CA LEU A 385 23.10 -25.70 -12.96
C LEU A 385 24.62 -25.52 -13.06
N SER A 386 25.11 -24.83 -14.09
CA SER A 386 26.56 -24.55 -14.25
C SER A 386 27.04 -23.64 -13.12
N ASN A 387 26.30 -22.67 -12.71
CA ASN A 387 26.62 -21.80 -11.57
C ASN A 387 26.66 -22.59 -10.27
N SER A 388 25.66 -23.44 -10.04
CA SER A 388 25.63 -24.30 -8.86
C SER A 388 26.80 -25.30 -8.82
N VAL A 389 27.17 -25.93 -9.95
CA VAL A 389 28.32 -26.82 -10.03
C VAL A 389 29.65 -26.12 -9.76
N ARG A 390 29.79 -24.84 -10.17
CA ARG A 390 31.03 -24.07 -9.95
C ARG A 390 31.18 -23.52 -8.54
N HIS A 391 30.08 -23.20 -7.88
CA HIS A 391 30.11 -22.37 -6.67
C HIS A 391 29.42 -22.99 -5.46
N ALA A 392 28.80 -24.15 -5.61
CA ALA A 392 27.99 -24.76 -4.57
C ALA A 392 28.50 -26.17 -4.14
N CYS A 393 27.90 -26.63 -3.07
CA CYS A 393 28.06 -27.95 -2.52
C CYS A 393 26.78 -28.77 -2.72
N ASP A 394 26.89 -30.11 -2.59
CA ASP A 394 25.70 -30.97 -2.53
C ASP A 394 24.77 -30.57 -1.36
N PRO A 395 23.48 -30.79 -1.49
CA PRO A 395 22.78 -31.42 -2.60
C PRO A 395 22.39 -30.40 -3.73
N LEU A 396 22.42 -30.86 -4.97
CA LEU A 396 21.90 -30.14 -6.12
C LEU A 396 20.54 -30.75 -6.51
N ARG A 397 19.48 -29.95 -6.50
CA ARG A 397 18.14 -30.40 -6.87
C ARG A 397 17.58 -29.53 -7.99
N LEU A 398 17.08 -30.17 -9.02
CA LEU A 398 16.32 -29.54 -10.10
C LEU A 398 14.83 -29.89 -9.94
N ARG A 399 13.97 -28.88 -9.79
CA ARG A 399 12.54 -29.04 -9.63
C ARG A 399 11.81 -28.38 -10.80
N LEU A 400 10.83 -29.05 -11.35
CA LEU A 400 9.94 -28.55 -12.40
C LEU A 400 8.50 -28.62 -11.90
N ARG A 401 7.75 -27.56 -12.18
CA ARG A 401 6.31 -27.48 -11.91
C ARG A 401 5.61 -26.87 -13.12
N ARG A 402 4.51 -27.48 -13.50
CA ARG A 402 3.64 -26.96 -14.52
C ARG A 402 2.30 -26.58 -13.91
N THR A 403 1.89 -25.33 -14.07
CA THR A 403 0.54 -24.85 -13.82
C THR A 403 -0.27 -24.88 -15.14
N ARG A 404 -1.45 -24.30 -15.15
CA ARG A 404 -2.23 -24.12 -16.38
C ARG A 404 -1.57 -23.14 -17.35
N ASP A 405 -0.90 -22.13 -16.80
CA ASP A 405 -0.45 -20.94 -17.55
C ASP A 405 1.06 -20.82 -17.65
N GLU A 406 1.81 -21.47 -16.73
CA GLU A 406 3.26 -21.30 -16.61
C GLU A 406 3.99 -22.62 -16.32
N LEU A 407 5.23 -22.66 -16.79
CA LEU A 407 6.23 -23.62 -16.40
C LEU A 407 7.19 -22.95 -15.41
N HIS A 408 7.32 -23.51 -14.22
CA HIS A 408 8.22 -23.05 -13.19
C HIS A 408 9.38 -24.04 -12.99
N ILE A 409 10.61 -23.52 -13.00
CA ILE A 409 11.84 -24.30 -12.87
C ILE A 409 12.67 -23.72 -11.75
N GLU A 410 13.15 -24.60 -10.85
CA GLU A 410 13.94 -24.21 -9.69
C GLU A 410 15.18 -25.08 -9.59
N VAL A 411 16.32 -24.46 -9.32
CA VAL A 411 17.60 -25.12 -9.02
C VAL A 411 18.00 -24.77 -7.60
N CYS A 412 18.04 -25.78 -6.71
CA CYS A 412 18.48 -25.64 -5.33
C CYS A 412 19.90 -26.21 -5.18
N ASP A 413 20.75 -25.53 -4.44
CA ASP A 413 22.10 -26.00 -4.10
C ASP A 413 22.48 -25.66 -2.65
N GLY A 414 23.48 -26.35 -2.11
CA GLY A 414 23.91 -26.25 -0.71
C GLY A 414 24.71 -24.99 -0.34
N SER A 415 24.85 -24.01 -1.25
CA SER A 415 25.58 -22.76 -0.96
C SER A 415 24.65 -21.65 -0.49
N PRO A 416 24.87 -21.02 0.66
CA PRO A 416 24.06 -19.88 1.11
C PRO A 416 24.39 -18.57 0.39
N VAL A 417 25.37 -18.54 -0.50
CA VAL A 417 25.79 -17.33 -1.21
C VAL A 417 24.87 -17.08 -2.38
N LEU A 418 24.08 -16.01 -2.29
CA LEU A 418 23.18 -15.58 -3.36
C LEU A 418 23.98 -15.12 -4.60
N PRO A 419 23.52 -15.46 -5.81
CA PRO A 419 24.15 -15.01 -7.03
C PRO A 419 24.04 -13.48 -7.14
N ARG A 420 25.14 -12.84 -7.53
CA ARG A 420 25.16 -11.40 -7.79
C ARG A 420 25.17 -11.15 -9.30
N ALA A 421 24.30 -10.23 -9.74
CA ALA A 421 24.38 -9.72 -11.11
C ALA A 421 25.75 -9.04 -11.29
N ARG A 422 26.57 -9.55 -12.22
CA ARG A 422 27.80 -8.89 -12.66
C ARG A 422 27.57 -8.38 -14.07
N THR A 423 27.99 -7.17 -14.32
CA THR A 423 28.09 -6.65 -15.69
C THR A 423 29.27 -7.38 -16.32
N ALA A 424 29.00 -8.41 -17.11
CA ALA A 424 30.04 -9.14 -17.82
C ALA A 424 30.67 -8.23 -18.87
N GLY A 425 32.01 -8.17 -18.92
CA GLY A 425 32.72 -7.55 -20.04
C GLY A 425 32.45 -8.30 -21.35
N PRO A 426 32.71 -7.65 -22.52
CA PRO A 426 32.40 -8.24 -23.82
C PRO A 426 33.10 -9.60 -24.09
N ASP A 427 34.18 -9.91 -23.39
CA ASP A 427 35.00 -11.13 -23.57
C ASP A 427 34.84 -12.16 -22.42
N GLU A 428 33.99 -11.93 -21.43
CA GLU A 428 33.76 -12.86 -20.34
C GLU A 428 32.63 -13.84 -20.66
N GLU A 429 32.93 -15.14 -20.72
CA GLU A 429 31.95 -16.23 -20.88
C GLU A 429 31.13 -16.48 -19.59
N SER A 430 31.53 -15.94 -18.44
CA SER A 430 30.87 -16.10 -17.15
C SER A 430 30.17 -14.81 -16.71
N GLY A 431 28.93 -14.94 -16.21
CA GLY A 431 28.14 -13.81 -15.66
C GLY A 431 26.93 -13.40 -16.49
N ARG A 432 26.66 -14.05 -17.62
CA ARG A 432 25.49 -13.78 -18.48
C ARG A 432 24.20 -14.46 -18.03
N GLY A 433 24.28 -15.45 -17.14
CA GLY A 433 23.14 -16.27 -16.74
C GLY A 433 21.98 -15.49 -16.12
N LEU A 434 22.26 -14.54 -15.23
CA LEU A 434 21.20 -13.70 -14.64
C LEU A 434 20.61 -12.69 -15.65
N ALA A 435 21.43 -12.16 -16.56
CA ALA A 435 20.95 -11.29 -17.63
C ALA A 435 20.04 -12.05 -18.64
N LEU A 436 20.30 -13.33 -18.87
CA LEU A 436 19.44 -14.17 -19.68
C LEU A 436 18.10 -14.46 -18.99
N LEU A 437 18.10 -14.63 -17.66
CA LEU A 437 16.86 -14.75 -16.88
C LEU A 437 16.01 -13.49 -17.00
N ASP A 438 16.61 -12.29 -16.86
CA ASP A 438 15.90 -11.01 -17.03
C ASP A 438 15.27 -10.84 -18.42
N GLN A 439 15.90 -11.40 -19.46
CA GLN A 439 15.43 -11.24 -20.84
C GLN A 439 14.40 -12.27 -21.27
N LEU A 440 14.49 -13.51 -20.77
CA LEU A 440 13.76 -14.66 -21.31
C LEU A 440 12.71 -15.23 -20.35
N ALA A 441 12.85 -15.00 -19.05
CA ALA A 441 11.86 -15.45 -18.07
C ALA A 441 10.75 -14.43 -17.89
N SER A 442 9.51 -14.89 -17.64
CA SER A 442 8.41 -14.03 -17.22
C SER A 442 8.60 -13.49 -15.81
N ALA A 443 9.24 -14.28 -14.96
CA ALA A 443 9.67 -13.91 -13.63
C ALA A 443 10.83 -14.82 -13.19
N TRP A 444 11.72 -14.32 -12.33
CA TRP A 444 12.76 -15.10 -11.69
C TRP A 444 13.11 -14.53 -10.32
N GLY A 445 13.76 -15.33 -9.49
CA GLY A 445 14.17 -14.92 -8.17
C GLY A 445 15.17 -15.85 -7.51
N THR A 446 15.69 -15.42 -6.37
CA THR A 446 16.62 -16.16 -5.54
C THR A 446 16.12 -16.23 -4.11
N LEU A 447 16.37 -17.35 -3.44
CA LEU A 447 15.95 -17.62 -2.08
C LEU A 447 17.08 -18.24 -1.30
N LEU A 448 17.16 -17.93 0.00
CA LEU A 448 17.88 -18.73 0.96
C LEU A 448 16.95 -19.86 1.44
N ALA A 449 17.45 -21.08 1.45
CA ALA A 449 16.78 -22.26 1.98
C ALA A 449 17.55 -22.78 3.20
N GLU A 450 16.93 -23.64 4.01
CA GLU A 450 17.59 -24.23 5.20
C GLU A 450 18.91 -24.90 4.87
N GLU A 451 19.03 -25.49 3.68
CA GLU A 451 20.22 -26.19 3.20
C GLU A 451 20.92 -25.48 2.03
N GLY A 452 20.94 -24.13 2.02
CA GLY A 452 21.62 -23.38 0.95
C GLY A 452 20.78 -22.33 0.28
N LYS A 453 20.66 -22.36 -1.07
CA LYS A 453 19.85 -21.40 -1.86
C LYS A 453 19.05 -22.10 -2.94
N ALA A 454 18.01 -21.43 -3.40
CA ALA A 454 17.28 -21.77 -4.60
C ALA A 454 17.30 -20.59 -5.58
N VAL A 455 17.47 -20.87 -6.86
CA VAL A 455 17.27 -19.92 -7.96
C VAL A 455 16.19 -20.48 -8.86
N TRP A 456 15.16 -19.69 -9.12
CA TRP A 456 13.99 -20.13 -9.88
C TRP A 456 13.65 -19.14 -11.00
N PHE A 457 12.93 -19.64 -12.00
CA PHE A 457 12.37 -18.85 -13.07
C PHE A 457 11.06 -19.47 -13.58
N SER A 458 10.20 -18.63 -14.17
CA SER A 458 8.95 -19.03 -14.82
C SER A 458 8.98 -18.72 -16.31
N LEU A 459 8.33 -19.57 -17.11
CA LEU A 459 8.10 -19.37 -18.54
C LEU A 459 6.60 -19.52 -18.82
N PRO A 460 5.99 -18.61 -19.60
CA PRO A 460 4.58 -18.71 -19.96
C PRO A 460 4.35 -19.88 -20.91
N LEU A 461 3.25 -20.62 -20.71
CA LEU A 461 2.85 -21.68 -21.65
C LEU A 461 2.27 -21.06 -22.92
N PRO A 462 2.46 -21.69 -24.10
CA PRO A 462 1.86 -21.22 -25.34
C PRO A 462 0.33 -21.17 -25.25
N GLY A 463 -0.26 -20.04 -25.58
CA GLY A 463 -1.71 -19.81 -25.55
C GLY A 463 -2.25 -19.27 -24.21
N SER A 464 -1.42 -19.14 -23.20
CA SER A 464 -1.82 -18.43 -21.99
C SER A 464 -1.97 -16.92 -22.27
N PRO A 465 -2.98 -16.24 -21.73
CA PRO A 465 -3.10 -14.80 -21.87
C PRO A 465 -1.86 -14.15 -21.24
N HIS A 466 -1.02 -13.54 -22.07
CA HIS A 466 0.10 -12.74 -21.56
C HIS A 466 -0.48 -11.64 -20.70
N ARG A 467 -0.32 -11.76 -19.38
CA ARG A 467 -0.31 -10.59 -18.50
C ARG A 467 1.01 -9.86 -18.82
N GLN A 468 0.95 -8.99 -19.82
CA GLN A 468 1.96 -7.94 -19.90
C GLN A 468 1.90 -7.23 -18.56
N SER A 469 2.98 -7.30 -17.79
CA SER A 469 3.25 -6.29 -16.79
C SER A 469 3.28 -4.98 -17.57
N GLU A 470 2.13 -4.33 -17.73
CA GLU A 470 2.12 -2.92 -17.98
C GLU A 470 2.92 -2.33 -16.82
N SER A 471 4.17 -2.00 -17.13
CA SER A 471 4.87 -0.97 -16.41
C SER A 471 4.01 0.28 -16.61
N THR A 472 2.97 0.39 -15.83
CA THR A 472 2.27 1.64 -15.62
C THR A 472 3.25 2.57 -14.92
N SER A 473 4.09 3.21 -15.76
CA SER A 473 4.35 4.62 -15.59
C SER A 473 3.00 5.32 -15.83
N GLY A 474 2.02 4.96 -15.03
CA GLY A 474 0.71 5.56 -14.93
C GLY A 474 0.87 6.86 -14.20
N ASP A 475 0.95 7.89 -14.98
CA ASP A 475 0.60 9.25 -14.64
C ASP A 475 -0.69 9.24 -13.80
N ALA A 476 -0.54 9.18 -12.48
CA ALA A 476 -1.63 9.25 -11.52
C ALA A 476 -2.02 10.73 -11.32
N SER A 477 -2.35 11.40 -12.43
CA SER A 477 -3.00 12.72 -12.44
C SER A 477 -4.51 12.58 -12.70
N GLY A 478 -5.16 11.70 -12.00
CA GLY A 478 -6.61 11.52 -12.01
C GLY A 478 -7.23 11.77 -10.65
N TYR A 479 -6.95 12.93 -10.04
CA TYR A 479 -7.81 13.45 -8.99
C TYR A 479 -8.82 14.40 -9.66
N PRO A 480 -10.13 14.24 -9.49
CA PRO A 480 -11.06 15.30 -9.77
C PRO A 480 -10.84 16.42 -8.74
N GLU A 481 -10.77 17.66 -9.25
CA GLU A 481 -10.74 18.91 -8.49
C GLU A 481 -11.93 19.06 -7.53
#